data_667f39f1a8a8fae75469ba81383f662e
#
_entry.id   667f39f1a8a8fae75469ba81383f662e
#
_cell.length_a   1.000
_cell.length_b   1.000
_cell.length_c   1.000
_cell.angle_alpha   90.00
_cell.angle_beta   90.00
_cell.angle_gamma   90.00
#
_symmetry.space_group_name_H-M   'P 1'
#
loop_
_entity.id
_entity.type
_entity.pdbx_description
1 polymer ?
#
loop_
_entity_poly.entity_id
_entity_poly.type
_entity_poly.pdbx_seq_one_letter_code
_entity_poly.pdbx_strand_id
1 'polypeptide(L)'
;MKYNQYSYLALDQADILKELKEIGFDLPLHLTEKEQFECFVRKVFFTYKNTDYPLSNLVVDAETDLLSYFQSDREWSPNIFYTVALQLLGFRYFIDFEDTDSFLKEVQFPIKYGNLVENLYHLLNTRTVKGNLLIEHLVSDGLIPEDNRYHFFNGKSLATFNCHDVIREVVYVESRIDSDQDGLPDLVKVNIIRPRYEGKIPAVMTASPYHQGTNDKASDKALYNMNVNLQVKEPHTIQVEEPQLELVDPVGSAQLVSETEETLTHINSSYTLNDYLLARGFANLYVSGLGTKDSQGLMTNGDYRQIEAYKNVIDWLNGRCRAFTDHSRQREIKATWS
;
A
#
# COMPACT_ATOMS: atom_id res chain seq x y z
N MET A 1 -22.59 1.75 -12.94
CA MET A 1 -21.24 2.07 -12.41
C MET A 1 -20.55 2.95 -13.43
N LYS A 2 -19.79 3.94 -13.02
CA LYS A 2 -18.95 4.72 -13.93
C LYS A 2 -17.49 4.49 -13.57
N TYR A 3 -16.64 4.30 -14.58
CA TYR A 3 -15.22 4.15 -14.35
C TYR A 3 -14.57 5.49 -14.03
N ASN A 4 -13.73 5.50 -12.97
CA ASN A 4 -12.85 6.62 -12.70
C ASN A 4 -11.63 6.54 -13.62
N GLN A 5 -10.94 7.65 -13.76
CA GLN A 5 -9.69 7.70 -14.51
C GLN A 5 -8.60 6.90 -13.76
N TYR A 6 -7.81 6.12 -14.50
CA TYR A 6 -6.67 5.37 -13.98
C TYR A 6 -5.38 5.91 -14.59
N SER A 7 -4.30 5.75 -13.85
CA SER A 7 -2.97 6.03 -14.35
C SER A 7 -2.37 4.78 -14.99
N TYR A 8 -1.94 4.91 -16.23
CA TYR A 8 -1.13 3.92 -16.92
C TYR A 8 0.27 4.49 -17.14
N LEU A 9 1.29 3.65 -17.07
CA LEU A 9 2.62 4.03 -17.52
C LEU A 9 2.59 4.18 -19.04
N ALA A 10 3.24 5.23 -19.55
CA ALA A 10 3.44 5.41 -20.97
C ALA A 10 4.60 4.50 -21.44
N LEU A 11 4.28 3.25 -21.73
CA LEU A 11 5.22 2.23 -22.19
C LEU A 11 5.10 2.04 -23.70
N ASP A 12 6.19 1.68 -24.33
CA ASP A 12 6.13 1.19 -25.70
C ASP A 12 5.67 -0.27 -25.76
N GLN A 13 5.37 -0.77 -26.96
CA GLN A 13 4.84 -2.12 -27.13
C GLN A 13 5.83 -3.22 -26.65
N ALA A 14 7.13 -3.00 -26.77
CA ALA A 14 8.12 -3.98 -26.33
C ALA A 14 8.17 -4.09 -24.81
N ASP A 15 8.10 -2.95 -24.11
CA ASP A 15 8.04 -2.91 -22.66
C ASP A 15 6.71 -3.51 -22.14
N ILE A 16 5.58 -3.23 -22.79
CA ILE A 16 4.29 -3.85 -22.45
C ILE A 16 4.36 -5.37 -22.56
N LEU A 17 4.89 -5.89 -23.67
CA LEU A 17 5.04 -7.34 -23.86
C LEU A 17 5.97 -7.98 -22.83
N LYS A 18 7.01 -7.26 -22.43
CA LYS A 18 7.92 -7.71 -21.38
C LYS A 18 7.20 -7.80 -20.03
N GLU A 19 6.49 -6.75 -19.60
CA GLU A 19 5.72 -6.77 -18.35
C GLU A 19 4.63 -7.86 -18.37
N LEU A 20 3.91 -8.03 -19.49
CA LEU A 20 2.92 -9.09 -19.64
C LEU A 20 3.55 -10.48 -19.49
N LYS A 21 4.69 -10.70 -20.10
CA LYS A 21 5.42 -11.98 -20.02
C LYS A 21 5.92 -12.27 -18.61
N GLU A 22 6.41 -11.26 -17.89
CA GLU A 22 6.88 -11.39 -16.50
C GLU A 22 5.77 -11.85 -15.56
N ILE A 23 4.51 -11.48 -15.81
CA ILE A 23 3.34 -11.94 -15.06
C ILE A 23 2.66 -13.18 -15.67
N GLY A 24 3.29 -13.78 -16.70
CA GLY A 24 2.87 -15.04 -17.30
C GLY A 24 1.90 -14.94 -18.47
N PHE A 25 1.66 -13.76 -19.03
CA PHE A 25 0.92 -13.57 -20.28
C PHE A 25 1.91 -13.53 -21.44
N ASP A 26 2.11 -14.67 -22.12
CA ASP A 26 2.94 -14.73 -23.33
C ASP A 26 2.05 -14.50 -24.56
N LEU A 27 2.30 -13.42 -25.27
CA LEU A 27 1.55 -13.00 -26.46
C LEU A 27 2.50 -12.91 -27.66
N PRO A 28 2.79 -14.04 -28.35
CA PRO A 28 3.73 -14.06 -29.48
C PRO A 28 3.27 -13.17 -30.63
N LEU A 29 4.17 -12.31 -31.12
CA LEU A 29 3.87 -11.34 -32.19
C LEU A 29 3.59 -11.96 -33.57
N HIS A 30 3.89 -13.24 -33.76
CA HIS A 30 3.61 -13.94 -35.03
C HIS A 30 2.17 -14.46 -35.12
N LEU A 31 1.43 -14.43 -33.98
CA LEU A 31 0.02 -14.80 -33.95
C LEU A 31 -0.87 -13.63 -34.38
N THR A 32 -2.02 -13.97 -34.96
CA THR A 32 -3.08 -13.00 -35.24
C THR A 32 -3.68 -12.40 -33.96
N GLU A 33 -4.34 -11.25 -34.04
CA GLU A 33 -5.02 -10.67 -32.88
C GLU A 33 -6.03 -11.64 -32.24
N LYS A 34 -6.75 -12.42 -33.06
CA LYS A 34 -7.69 -13.44 -32.57
C LYS A 34 -6.97 -14.51 -31.73
N GLU A 35 -5.86 -15.03 -32.22
CA GLU A 35 -5.06 -16.05 -31.51
C GLU A 35 -4.39 -15.47 -30.24
N GLN A 36 -3.87 -14.25 -30.30
CA GLN A 36 -3.32 -13.57 -29.13
C GLN A 36 -4.39 -13.37 -28.06
N PHE A 37 -5.60 -13.00 -28.47
CA PHE A 37 -6.73 -12.83 -27.55
C PHE A 37 -7.16 -14.15 -26.92
N GLU A 38 -7.18 -15.24 -27.68
CA GLU A 38 -7.44 -16.58 -27.15
C GLU A 38 -6.39 -16.96 -26.09
N CYS A 39 -5.11 -16.78 -26.38
CA CYS A 39 -4.02 -17.01 -25.42
C CYS A 39 -4.24 -16.20 -24.14
N PHE A 40 -4.59 -14.92 -24.27
CA PHE A 40 -4.85 -14.05 -23.13
C PHE A 40 -6.02 -14.54 -22.29
N VAL A 41 -7.18 -14.81 -22.89
CA VAL A 41 -8.37 -15.25 -22.15
C VAL A 41 -8.13 -16.60 -21.45
N ARG A 42 -7.50 -17.55 -22.14
CA ARG A 42 -7.12 -18.82 -21.51
C ARG A 42 -6.20 -18.62 -20.31
N LYS A 43 -5.28 -17.65 -20.37
CA LYS A 43 -4.43 -17.31 -19.24
C LYS A 43 -5.18 -16.61 -18.12
N VAL A 44 -6.16 -15.78 -18.40
CA VAL A 44 -7.06 -15.22 -17.36
C VAL A 44 -7.75 -16.33 -16.57
N PHE A 45 -8.13 -17.42 -17.23
CA PHE A 45 -8.75 -18.60 -16.62
C PHE A 45 -7.77 -19.72 -16.28
N PHE A 46 -6.54 -19.39 -15.91
CA PHE A 46 -5.47 -20.37 -15.62
C PHE A 46 -5.86 -21.43 -14.58
N THR A 47 -6.75 -21.10 -13.64
CA THR A 47 -7.24 -22.02 -12.61
C THR A 47 -8.03 -23.21 -13.19
N TYR A 48 -8.58 -23.04 -14.40
CA TYR A 48 -9.33 -24.09 -15.12
C TYR A 48 -8.43 -25.04 -15.92
N LYS A 49 -7.11 -24.93 -15.77
CA LYS A 49 -6.12 -25.87 -16.37
C LYS A 49 -6.30 -26.08 -17.88
N ASN A 50 -6.52 -25.00 -18.61
CA ASN A 50 -6.71 -24.97 -20.08
C ASN A 50 -7.92 -25.79 -20.60
N THR A 51 -8.95 -25.98 -19.79
CA THR A 51 -10.22 -26.52 -20.30
C THR A 51 -10.97 -25.47 -21.12
N ASP A 52 -11.85 -25.92 -22.00
CA ASP A 52 -12.68 -25.02 -22.83
C ASP A 52 -13.90 -24.45 -22.07
N TYR A 53 -14.17 -24.97 -20.89
CA TYR A 53 -15.35 -24.60 -20.09
C TYR A 53 -15.49 -23.08 -19.86
N PRO A 54 -14.45 -22.31 -19.47
CA PRO A 54 -14.60 -20.88 -19.26
C PRO A 54 -14.94 -20.13 -20.56
N LEU A 55 -14.39 -20.58 -21.68
CA LEU A 55 -14.62 -19.96 -23.00
C LEU A 55 -16.05 -20.17 -23.47
N SER A 56 -16.64 -21.35 -23.21
CA SER A 56 -18.04 -21.62 -23.55
C SER A 56 -19.06 -20.86 -22.69
N ASN A 57 -18.63 -20.25 -21.59
CA ASN A 57 -19.48 -19.42 -20.73
C ASN A 57 -19.40 -17.91 -21.04
N LEU A 58 -18.47 -17.51 -21.90
CA LEU A 58 -18.39 -16.13 -22.40
C LEU A 58 -19.02 -16.05 -23.78
N VAL A 59 -19.59 -14.92 -24.13
CA VAL A 59 -20.20 -14.71 -25.44
C VAL A 59 -19.54 -13.54 -26.17
N VAL A 60 -19.56 -13.60 -27.49
CA VAL A 60 -19.11 -12.50 -28.37
C VAL A 60 -20.29 -11.70 -28.89
N ASP A 61 -21.48 -12.30 -28.90
CA ASP A 61 -22.78 -11.70 -29.19
C ASP A 61 -23.93 -12.59 -28.66
N ALA A 62 -25.18 -12.26 -29.01
CA ALA A 62 -26.38 -12.95 -28.53
C ALA A 62 -26.49 -14.42 -28.96
N GLU A 63 -25.76 -14.85 -30.00
CA GLU A 63 -25.91 -16.17 -30.61
C GLU A 63 -24.65 -17.02 -30.53
N THR A 64 -23.47 -16.41 -30.24
CA THR A 64 -22.19 -17.08 -30.38
C THR A 64 -21.40 -16.98 -29.06
N ASP A 65 -21.05 -18.14 -28.48
CA ASP A 65 -20.10 -18.21 -27.37
C ASP A 65 -18.65 -18.01 -27.86
N LEU A 66 -17.76 -17.69 -26.92
CA LEU A 66 -16.36 -17.37 -27.26
C LEU A 66 -15.58 -18.59 -27.80
N LEU A 67 -15.89 -19.81 -27.32
CA LEU A 67 -15.24 -21.01 -27.83
C LEU A 67 -15.60 -21.27 -29.28
N SER A 68 -16.90 -21.23 -29.61
CA SER A 68 -17.43 -21.36 -30.98
C SER A 68 -16.84 -20.29 -31.89
N TYR A 69 -16.70 -19.04 -31.39
CA TYR A 69 -16.07 -17.95 -32.12
C TYR A 69 -14.60 -18.29 -32.47
N PHE A 70 -13.80 -18.76 -31.52
CA PHE A 70 -12.39 -19.09 -31.80
C PHE A 70 -12.23 -20.23 -32.81
N GLN A 71 -13.18 -21.17 -32.85
CA GLN A 71 -13.21 -22.29 -33.78
C GLN A 71 -13.75 -21.93 -35.18
N SER A 72 -14.33 -20.75 -35.35
CA SER A 72 -14.92 -20.28 -36.61
C SER A 72 -13.94 -19.49 -37.46
N ASP A 73 -14.27 -19.27 -38.73
CA ASP A 73 -13.55 -18.37 -39.65
C ASP A 73 -13.95 -16.88 -39.48
N ARG A 74 -14.78 -16.57 -38.49
CA ARG A 74 -15.23 -15.19 -38.25
C ARG A 74 -14.04 -14.31 -37.90
N GLU A 75 -13.95 -13.16 -38.58
CA GLU A 75 -12.87 -12.20 -38.39
C GLU A 75 -12.90 -11.54 -37.02
N TRP A 76 -11.74 -11.10 -36.56
CA TRP A 76 -11.56 -10.31 -35.36
C TRP A 76 -12.16 -8.91 -35.51
N SER A 77 -12.73 -8.36 -34.45
CA SER A 77 -13.19 -6.98 -34.40
C SER A 77 -13.07 -6.37 -33.02
N PRO A 78 -12.93 -5.03 -32.91
CA PRO A 78 -12.94 -4.33 -31.62
C PRO A 78 -14.17 -4.62 -30.77
N ASN A 79 -15.33 -4.84 -31.37
CA ASN A 79 -16.55 -5.12 -30.62
C ASN A 79 -16.47 -6.44 -29.86
N ILE A 80 -15.84 -7.47 -30.45
CA ILE A 80 -15.59 -8.75 -29.77
C ILE A 80 -14.69 -8.55 -28.56
N PHE A 81 -13.59 -7.77 -28.71
CA PHE A 81 -12.72 -7.41 -27.58
C PHE A 81 -13.55 -6.78 -26.45
N TYR A 82 -14.34 -5.76 -26.73
CA TYR A 82 -15.09 -5.05 -25.71
C TYR A 82 -16.15 -5.92 -25.04
N THR A 83 -16.90 -6.72 -25.83
CA THR A 83 -17.93 -7.61 -25.28
C THR A 83 -17.34 -8.61 -24.30
N VAL A 84 -16.21 -9.21 -24.64
CA VAL A 84 -15.54 -10.17 -23.77
C VAL A 84 -14.84 -9.46 -22.60
N ALA A 85 -14.19 -8.31 -22.84
CA ALA A 85 -13.53 -7.53 -21.79
C ALA A 85 -14.49 -7.14 -20.68
N LEU A 86 -15.70 -6.70 -21.00
CA LEU A 86 -16.75 -6.41 -20.01
C LEU A 86 -17.09 -7.64 -19.16
N GLN A 87 -17.17 -8.82 -19.79
CA GLN A 87 -17.46 -10.06 -19.07
C GLN A 87 -16.28 -10.49 -18.19
N LEU A 88 -15.04 -10.33 -18.64
CA LEU A 88 -13.84 -10.57 -17.81
C LEU A 88 -13.78 -9.64 -16.59
N LEU A 89 -14.33 -8.45 -16.69
CA LEU A 89 -14.47 -7.52 -15.56
C LEU A 89 -15.67 -7.83 -14.66
N GLY A 90 -16.47 -8.83 -15.01
CA GLY A 90 -17.58 -9.32 -14.20
C GLY A 90 -18.95 -8.77 -14.55
N PHE A 91 -19.10 -8.02 -15.65
CA PHE A 91 -20.43 -7.68 -16.19
C PHE A 91 -21.02 -8.89 -16.91
N ARG A 92 -22.31 -9.05 -16.82
CA ARG A 92 -23.02 -10.22 -17.38
C ARG A 92 -23.80 -9.81 -18.63
N TYR A 93 -23.48 -10.46 -19.73
CA TYR A 93 -24.26 -10.31 -20.96
C TYR A 93 -25.70 -10.76 -20.71
N PHE A 94 -26.68 -10.14 -21.34
CA PHE A 94 -28.15 -10.27 -21.14
C PHE A 94 -28.69 -9.78 -19.78
N ILE A 95 -27.86 -9.46 -18.81
CA ILE A 95 -28.31 -8.99 -17.49
C ILE A 95 -27.89 -7.54 -17.28
N ASP A 96 -26.61 -7.27 -17.44
CA ASP A 96 -26.03 -5.93 -17.23
C ASP A 96 -25.98 -5.15 -18.55
N PHE A 97 -25.84 -5.86 -19.69
CA PHE A 97 -25.83 -5.27 -21.02
C PHE A 97 -26.21 -6.28 -22.11
N GLU A 98 -26.71 -5.77 -23.24
CA GLU A 98 -26.95 -6.50 -24.50
C GLU A 98 -26.30 -5.77 -25.68
N ASP A 99 -26.29 -4.43 -25.65
CA ASP A 99 -25.59 -3.59 -26.62
C ASP A 99 -24.28 -3.08 -26.01
N THR A 100 -23.17 -3.63 -26.51
CA THR A 100 -21.82 -3.31 -26.01
C THR A 100 -21.49 -1.83 -26.17
N ASP A 101 -21.77 -1.23 -27.33
CA ASP A 101 -21.38 0.16 -27.61
C ASP A 101 -22.13 1.16 -26.72
N SER A 102 -23.41 0.93 -26.50
CA SER A 102 -24.21 1.75 -25.59
C SER A 102 -23.74 1.62 -24.15
N PHE A 103 -23.43 0.41 -23.72
CA PHE A 103 -22.97 0.16 -22.36
C PHE A 103 -21.59 0.74 -22.10
N LEU A 104 -20.64 0.67 -23.04
CA LEU A 104 -19.33 1.31 -22.92
C LEU A 104 -19.45 2.82 -22.66
N LYS A 105 -20.41 3.49 -23.34
CA LYS A 105 -20.69 4.92 -23.14
C LYS A 105 -21.33 5.18 -21.77
N GLU A 106 -22.30 4.35 -21.38
CA GLU A 106 -22.97 4.45 -20.08
C GLU A 106 -21.99 4.35 -18.91
N VAL A 107 -21.11 3.34 -18.92
CA VAL A 107 -20.12 3.14 -17.84
C VAL A 107 -18.90 4.03 -18.00
N GLN A 108 -18.77 4.78 -19.09
CA GLN A 108 -17.57 5.57 -19.41
C GLN A 108 -16.31 4.69 -19.45
N PHE A 109 -16.36 3.61 -20.24
CA PHE A 109 -15.28 2.63 -20.29
C PHE A 109 -13.95 3.29 -20.67
N PRO A 110 -12.86 3.01 -19.92
CA PRO A 110 -11.63 3.81 -20.05
C PRO A 110 -10.76 3.44 -21.24
N ILE A 111 -10.92 2.24 -21.79
CA ILE A 111 -10.07 1.73 -22.86
C ILE A 111 -10.63 2.17 -24.21
N LYS A 112 -9.79 2.82 -25.02
CA LYS A 112 -10.07 3.10 -26.43
C LYS A 112 -9.28 2.13 -27.28
N TYR A 113 -9.93 1.41 -28.18
CA TYR A 113 -9.26 0.44 -29.02
C TYR A 113 -8.21 1.12 -29.92
N GLY A 114 -6.97 0.68 -29.80
CA GLY A 114 -5.86 1.08 -30.62
C GLY A 114 -5.16 -0.14 -31.20
N ASN A 115 -4.38 -0.82 -30.33
CA ASN A 115 -3.81 -2.12 -30.68
C ASN A 115 -4.13 -3.13 -29.57
N LEU A 116 -4.22 -4.41 -29.92
CA LEU A 116 -4.70 -5.42 -28.98
C LEU A 116 -3.79 -5.55 -27.76
N VAL A 117 -2.47 -5.59 -27.93
CA VAL A 117 -1.51 -5.79 -26.83
C VAL A 117 -1.62 -4.68 -25.78
N GLU A 118 -1.71 -3.43 -26.22
CA GLU A 118 -1.93 -2.28 -25.34
C GLU A 118 -3.28 -2.35 -24.62
N ASN A 119 -4.32 -2.75 -25.36
CA ASN A 119 -5.66 -2.87 -24.78
C ASN A 119 -5.75 -3.99 -23.75
N LEU A 120 -5.05 -5.11 -23.92
CA LEU A 120 -4.96 -6.20 -22.96
C LEU A 120 -4.20 -5.76 -21.69
N TYR A 121 -3.13 -5.01 -21.85
CA TYR A 121 -2.41 -4.40 -20.74
C TYR A 121 -3.29 -3.45 -19.93
N HIS A 122 -4.03 -2.58 -20.60
CA HIS A 122 -4.99 -1.69 -19.97
C HIS A 122 -6.14 -2.45 -19.31
N LEU A 123 -6.61 -3.54 -19.91
CA LEU A 123 -7.67 -4.37 -19.34
C LEU A 123 -7.26 -4.98 -17.99
N LEU A 124 -6.03 -5.48 -17.88
CA LEU A 124 -5.50 -5.98 -16.60
C LEU A 124 -5.46 -4.88 -15.52
N ASN A 125 -5.29 -3.63 -15.91
CA ASN A 125 -5.29 -2.47 -15.03
C ASN A 125 -6.67 -1.83 -14.85
N THR A 126 -7.73 -2.45 -15.36
CA THR A 126 -9.11 -1.95 -15.24
C THR A 126 -9.82 -2.61 -14.06
N ARG A 127 -10.68 -1.84 -13.38
CA ARG A 127 -11.42 -2.34 -12.22
C ARG A 127 -12.52 -3.31 -12.64
N THR A 128 -12.61 -4.41 -11.92
CA THR A 128 -13.75 -5.32 -11.97
C THR A 128 -14.98 -4.71 -11.28
N VAL A 129 -16.14 -5.32 -11.46
CA VAL A 129 -17.37 -4.94 -10.73
C VAL A 129 -17.21 -5.04 -9.21
N LYS A 130 -16.24 -5.80 -8.72
CA LYS A 130 -15.89 -5.92 -7.29
C LYS A 130 -15.02 -4.78 -6.77
N GLY A 131 -14.50 -3.92 -7.66
CA GLY A 131 -13.73 -2.74 -7.30
C GLY A 131 -12.21 -2.89 -7.30
N ASN A 132 -11.66 -4.10 -7.31
CA ASN A 132 -10.24 -4.38 -7.49
C ASN A 132 -9.86 -4.39 -8.98
N LEU A 133 -8.59 -4.21 -9.30
CA LEU A 133 -8.09 -4.36 -10.66
C LEU A 133 -8.16 -5.83 -11.11
N LEU A 134 -8.34 -6.07 -12.41
CA LEU A 134 -8.35 -7.44 -12.93
C LEU A 134 -7.05 -8.18 -12.58
N ILE A 135 -5.90 -7.55 -12.72
CA ILE A 135 -4.61 -8.14 -12.32
C ILE A 135 -4.55 -8.48 -10.82
N GLU A 136 -5.08 -7.62 -9.95
CA GLU A 136 -5.12 -7.88 -8.51
C GLU A 136 -6.01 -9.08 -8.17
N HIS A 137 -7.13 -9.24 -8.90
CA HIS A 137 -7.97 -10.42 -8.78
C HIS A 137 -7.23 -11.70 -9.19
N LEU A 138 -6.56 -11.68 -10.34
CA LEU A 138 -5.80 -12.82 -10.82
C LEU A 138 -4.64 -13.20 -9.91
N VAL A 139 -3.94 -12.21 -9.33
CA VAL A 139 -2.88 -12.45 -8.33
C VAL A 139 -3.45 -13.08 -7.07
N SER A 140 -4.62 -12.62 -6.60
CA SER A 140 -5.27 -13.24 -5.44
C SER A 140 -5.71 -14.70 -5.70
N ASP A 141 -5.97 -15.06 -6.96
CA ASP A 141 -6.28 -16.43 -7.38
C ASP A 141 -5.02 -17.29 -7.62
N GLY A 142 -3.82 -16.71 -7.44
CA GLY A 142 -2.54 -17.42 -7.55
C GLY A 142 -1.88 -17.36 -8.93
N LEU A 143 -2.20 -16.36 -9.76
CA LEU A 143 -1.52 -16.14 -11.05
C LEU A 143 0.00 -16.04 -10.87
N ILE A 144 0.43 -15.38 -9.80
CA ILE A 144 1.82 -15.27 -9.35
C ILE A 144 1.89 -15.87 -7.94
N PRO A 145 2.90 -16.69 -7.62
CA PRO A 145 3.04 -17.27 -6.30
C PRO A 145 3.30 -16.21 -5.22
N GLU A 146 2.83 -16.46 -4.02
CA GLU A 146 3.13 -15.68 -2.82
C GLU A 146 4.52 -16.09 -2.31
N ASP A 147 5.57 -15.56 -2.96
CA ASP A 147 6.97 -15.98 -2.82
C ASP A 147 7.83 -15.00 -2.00
N ASN A 148 7.20 -13.99 -1.40
CA ASN A 148 7.87 -12.90 -0.67
C ASN A 148 8.91 -12.13 -1.53
N ARG A 149 8.62 -11.96 -2.83
CA ARG A 149 9.43 -11.17 -3.74
C ARG A 149 8.61 -10.06 -4.37
N TYR A 150 9.29 -9.01 -4.79
CA TYR A 150 8.65 -7.93 -5.54
C TYR A 150 8.39 -8.35 -6.97
N HIS A 151 7.13 -8.33 -7.36
CA HIS A 151 6.66 -8.42 -8.73
C HIS A 151 5.95 -7.12 -9.07
N PHE A 152 6.26 -6.54 -10.20
CA PHE A 152 5.71 -5.26 -10.62
C PHE A 152 4.86 -5.40 -11.87
N PHE A 153 3.80 -4.62 -11.94
CA PHE A 153 2.97 -4.45 -13.12
C PHE A 153 2.43 -3.03 -13.16
N ASN A 154 2.55 -2.33 -14.28
CA ASN A 154 2.18 -0.92 -14.42
C ASN A 154 2.79 -0.03 -13.31
N GLY A 155 4.07 -0.28 -12.98
CA GLY A 155 4.79 0.46 -11.94
C GLY A 155 4.30 0.24 -10.52
N LYS A 156 3.44 -0.75 -10.27
CA LYS A 156 2.90 -1.07 -8.94
C LYS A 156 3.36 -2.44 -8.49
N SER A 157 3.73 -2.54 -7.22
CA SER A 157 4.02 -3.85 -6.61
C SER A 157 2.74 -4.67 -6.48
N LEU A 158 2.81 -5.93 -6.87
CA LEU A 158 1.73 -6.90 -6.74
C LEU A 158 1.72 -7.54 -5.33
N ALA A 159 0.57 -8.10 -4.94
CA ALA A 159 0.38 -8.69 -3.62
C ALA A 159 0.97 -10.12 -3.57
N THR A 160 2.29 -10.20 -3.42
CA THR A 160 3.07 -11.44 -3.43
C THR A 160 3.83 -11.71 -2.13
N PHE A 161 3.59 -10.88 -1.10
CA PHE A 161 4.15 -11.06 0.23
C PHE A 161 3.13 -11.70 1.17
N ASN A 162 3.58 -12.71 1.92
CA ASN A 162 2.74 -13.43 2.87
C ASN A 162 2.48 -12.58 4.13
N CYS A 163 1.22 -12.20 4.32
CA CYS A 163 0.79 -11.40 5.47
C CYS A 163 0.70 -12.21 6.79
N HIS A 164 0.84 -13.54 6.74
CA HIS A 164 0.84 -14.39 7.92
C HIS A 164 2.26 -14.61 8.48
N ASP A 165 3.28 -14.47 7.63
CA ASP A 165 4.70 -14.55 8.02
C ASP A 165 5.34 -13.16 8.02
N VAL A 166 5.03 -12.39 9.06
CA VAL A 166 5.50 -11.02 9.24
C VAL A 166 6.33 -10.86 10.51
N ILE A 167 7.20 -9.87 10.52
CA ILE A 167 7.95 -9.44 11.70
C ILE A 167 7.18 -8.31 12.37
N ARG A 168 6.97 -8.46 13.69
CA ARG A 168 6.31 -7.46 14.54
C ARG A 168 7.27 -6.98 15.58
N GLU A 169 7.55 -5.70 15.59
CA GLU A 169 8.56 -5.08 16.44
C GLU A 169 7.98 -3.85 17.14
N VAL A 170 8.45 -3.58 18.35
CA VAL A 170 8.26 -2.31 19.04
C VAL A 170 9.59 -1.68 19.29
N VAL A 171 9.76 -0.43 18.89
CA VAL A 171 10.99 0.34 19.13
C VAL A 171 10.64 1.70 19.74
N TYR A 172 11.61 2.27 20.44
CA TYR A 172 11.54 3.59 21.07
C TYR A 172 12.58 4.49 20.42
N VAL A 173 12.13 5.33 19.50
CA VAL A 173 13.02 6.25 18.77
C VAL A 173 13.36 7.43 19.66
N GLU A 174 14.65 7.70 19.84
CA GLU A 174 15.13 8.87 20.55
C GLU A 174 14.88 10.12 19.69
N SER A 175 13.95 10.95 20.14
CA SER A 175 13.73 12.25 19.54
C SER A 175 14.87 13.20 19.91
N ARG A 176 14.90 14.37 19.28
CA ARG A 176 15.80 15.45 19.73
C ARG A 176 15.06 16.48 20.56
N ILE A 177 13.96 16.09 21.16
CA ILE A 177 13.08 16.91 21.98
C ILE A 177 13.14 16.42 23.42
N ASP A 178 13.22 17.33 24.34
CA ASP A 178 12.99 17.18 25.78
C ASP A 178 11.76 18.04 26.11
N SER A 179 10.56 17.47 26.00
CA SER A 179 9.33 18.23 26.12
C SER A 179 8.86 18.41 27.56
N ASP A 180 9.31 17.55 28.48
CA ASP A 180 8.98 17.62 29.90
C ASP A 180 10.11 18.20 30.77
N GLN A 181 11.23 18.57 30.13
CA GLN A 181 12.38 19.22 30.76
C GLN A 181 13.03 18.39 31.88
N ASP A 182 13.08 17.07 31.68
CA ASP A 182 13.78 16.16 32.60
C ASP A 182 15.28 16.02 32.33
N GLY A 183 15.78 16.64 31.25
CA GLY A 183 17.17 16.66 30.82
C GLY A 183 17.53 15.49 29.88
N LEU A 184 16.55 14.70 29.44
CA LEU A 184 16.72 13.59 28.53
C LEU A 184 15.88 13.77 27.26
N PRO A 185 16.41 13.39 26.08
CA PRO A 185 15.59 13.35 24.86
C PRO A 185 14.40 12.40 25.02
N ASP A 186 13.21 12.82 24.64
CA ASP A 186 12.01 11.99 24.72
C ASP A 186 12.07 10.79 23.78
N LEU A 187 11.62 9.63 24.23
CA LEU A 187 11.47 8.43 23.44
C LEU A 187 10.07 8.32 22.84
N VAL A 188 10.00 8.12 21.52
CA VAL A 188 8.76 7.94 20.77
C VAL A 188 8.55 6.48 20.44
N LYS A 189 7.44 5.91 20.93
CA LYS A 189 7.09 4.51 20.63
C LYS A 189 6.65 4.35 19.19
N VAL A 190 7.22 3.36 18.52
CA VAL A 190 6.90 2.98 17.15
C VAL A 190 6.59 1.49 17.08
N ASN A 191 5.40 1.17 16.63
CA ASN A 191 4.99 -0.19 16.34
C ASN A 191 5.21 -0.47 14.87
N ILE A 192 5.87 -1.58 14.56
CA ILE A 192 6.29 -1.94 13.20
C ILE A 192 5.72 -3.30 12.84
N ILE A 193 5.11 -3.38 11.66
CA ILE A 193 4.76 -4.65 11.01
C ILE A 193 5.42 -4.62 9.64
N ARG A 194 6.26 -5.59 9.36
CA ARG A 194 6.96 -5.68 8.08
C ARG A 194 7.02 -7.11 7.56
N PRO A 195 7.06 -7.29 6.23
CA PRO A 195 7.26 -8.62 5.66
C PRO A 195 8.64 -9.18 6.05
N ARG A 196 8.74 -10.51 6.11
CA ARG A 196 10.01 -11.19 6.25
C ARG A 196 10.73 -11.20 4.90
N TYR A 197 11.69 -10.29 4.75
CA TYR A 197 12.44 -10.10 3.52
C TYR A 197 13.89 -9.69 3.84
N GLU A 198 14.85 -10.23 3.10
CA GLU A 198 16.28 -10.00 3.36
C GLU A 198 16.83 -8.71 2.72
N GLY A 199 16.05 -8.02 1.92
CA GLY A 199 16.42 -6.78 1.24
C GLY A 199 15.90 -5.52 1.93
N LYS A 200 16.04 -4.39 1.24
CA LYS A 200 15.46 -3.12 1.65
C LYS A 200 13.95 -3.13 1.40
N ILE A 201 13.22 -2.64 2.38
CA ILE A 201 11.75 -2.58 2.40
C ILE A 201 11.31 -1.12 2.44
N PRO A 202 10.47 -0.65 1.53
CA PRO A 202 9.88 0.67 1.63
C PRO A 202 8.96 0.76 2.86
N ALA A 203 9.02 1.87 3.57
CA ALA A 203 8.26 2.09 4.79
C ALA A 203 7.12 3.09 4.58
N VAL A 204 5.96 2.79 5.15
CA VAL A 204 4.83 3.71 5.26
C VAL A 204 4.60 4.02 6.74
N MET A 205 4.64 5.30 7.08
CA MET A 205 4.49 5.78 8.44
C MET A 205 3.12 6.43 8.64
N THR A 206 2.40 5.94 9.63
CA THR A 206 1.19 6.57 10.14
C THR A 206 1.49 7.17 11.51
N ALA A 207 1.56 8.49 11.58
CA ALA A 207 1.84 9.21 12.79
C ALA A 207 0.58 9.88 13.34
N SER A 208 0.30 9.68 14.62
CA SER A 208 -0.83 10.32 15.29
C SER A 208 -0.62 10.33 16.79
N PRO A 209 -0.89 11.46 17.47
CA PRO A 209 -0.83 11.53 18.91
C PRO A 209 -1.91 10.66 19.60
N TYR A 210 -2.87 10.14 18.83
CA TYR A 210 -3.99 9.35 19.36
C TYR A 210 -3.99 7.90 18.89
N HIS A 211 -2.98 7.47 18.15
CA HIS A 211 -3.01 6.21 17.41
C HIS A 211 -3.25 4.97 18.29
N GLN A 212 -2.72 4.96 19.50
CA GLN A 212 -2.84 3.82 20.44
C GLN A 212 -3.46 4.20 21.80
N GLY A 213 -4.01 5.39 21.90
CA GLY A 213 -4.54 5.96 23.11
C GLY A 213 -3.55 6.86 23.84
N THR A 214 -4.00 7.43 24.94
CA THR A 214 -3.19 8.27 25.83
C THR A 214 -2.52 7.44 26.91
N ASN A 215 -1.51 7.99 27.58
CA ASN A 215 -0.92 7.40 28.76
C ASN A 215 -1.87 7.48 29.94
N ASP A 216 -2.10 6.35 30.61
CA ASP A 216 -3.00 6.30 31.79
C ASP A 216 -2.54 7.19 32.95
N LYS A 217 -1.24 7.46 33.02
CA LYS A 217 -0.60 8.27 34.05
C LYS A 217 -0.35 9.74 33.67
N ALA A 218 -0.70 10.12 32.46
CA ALA A 218 -0.42 11.48 31.97
C ALA A 218 -1.17 12.58 32.74
N SER A 219 -2.26 12.23 33.45
CA SER A 219 -3.07 13.15 34.23
C SER A 219 -2.63 13.35 35.68
N ASP A 220 -1.78 12.44 36.21
CA ASP A 220 -1.49 12.44 37.67
C ASP A 220 -0.44 13.46 38.09
N LYS A 221 0.37 13.91 37.17
CA LYS A 221 1.28 15.04 37.40
C LYS A 221 0.88 16.12 36.42
N ALA A 222 0.26 17.14 36.97
CA ALA A 222 -0.10 18.31 36.20
C ALA A 222 1.10 18.73 35.34
N LEU A 223 0.98 18.46 34.05
CA LEU A 223 1.90 18.91 33.02
C LEU A 223 1.97 20.44 32.97
N TYR A 224 1.12 21.07 33.78
CA TYR A 224 1.02 22.51 33.92
C TYR A 224 1.20 22.84 35.42
N ASN A 225 2.19 23.67 35.69
CA ASN A 225 2.30 24.25 37.01
C ASN A 225 1.17 25.25 37.19
N MET A 226 0.12 24.86 37.93
CA MET A 226 -1.05 25.71 38.22
C MET A 226 -0.76 26.76 39.24
N ASN A 227 0.42 26.72 39.90
CA ASN A 227 0.81 27.68 40.94
C ASN A 227 1.68 28.84 40.40
N VAL A 228 1.62 29.13 39.10
CA VAL A 228 2.28 30.28 38.52
C VAL A 228 1.38 31.51 38.58
N ASN A 229 1.95 32.66 38.93
CA ASN A 229 1.25 33.93 38.84
C ASN A 229 0.99 34.26 37.38
N LEU A 230 -0.26 34.30 36.96
CA LEU A 230 -0.64 34.72 35.63
C LEU A 230 -0.37 36.22 35.45
N GLN A 231 0.32 36.59 34.39
CA GLN A 231 0.52 37.98 34.00
C GLN A 231 -0.42 38.33 32.87
N VAL A 232 -1.12 39.45 33.00
CA VAL A 232 -1.88 40.02 31.89
C VAL A 232 -0.90 40.70 30.92
N LYS A 233 -0.93 40.28 29.67
CA LYS A 233 -0.13 40.93 28.62
C LYS A 233 -0.80 42.24 28.20
N GLU A 234 0.01 43.28 28.00
CA GLU A 234 -0.48 44.54 27.44
C GLU A 234 -1.00 44.29 26.01
N PRO A 235 -2.08 44.99 25.61
CA PRO A 235 -2.60 44.91 24.23
C PRO A 235 -1.51 45.16 23.19
N HIS A 236 -1.51 44.41 22.12
CA HIS A 236 -0.57 44.51 21.00
C HIS A 236 0.89 44.17 21.32
N THR A 237 1.20 43.54 22.43
CA THR A 237 2.56 43.11 22.78
C THR A 237 2.85 41.66 22.38
N ILE A 238 1.85 40.90 21.89
CA ILE A 238 2.05 39.56 21.39
C ILE A 238 2.68 39.65 20.01
N GLN A 239 3.92 39.22 19.92
CA GLN A 239 4.59 39.01 18.62
C GLN A 239 4.40 37.56 18.22
N VAL A 240 4.07 37.34 16.95
CA VAL A 240 4.07 35.97 16.35
C VAL A 240 5.50 35.72 15.91
N GLU A 241 6.31 35.19 16.81
CA GLU A 241 7.63 34.68 16.46
C GLU A 241 7.48 33.22 16.07
N GLU A 242 8.22 32.77 15.05
CA GLU A 242 8.35 31.34 14.78
C GLU A 242 9.01 30.68 16.01
N PRO A 243 8.37 29.67 16.62
CA PRO A 243 8.94 29.02 17.78
C PRO A 243 10.27 28.37 17.39
N GLN A 244 11.32 28.74 18.08
CA GLN A 244 12.60 28.06 17.97
C GLN A 244 12.56 26.77 18.77
N LEU A 245 12.83 25.64 18.12
CA LEU A 245 12.96 24.36 18.79
C LEU A 245 14.32 24.28 19.47
N GLU A 246 14.30 24.09 20.77
CA GLU A 246 15.51 23.68 21.48
C GLU A 246 15.72 22.19 21.27
N LEU A 247 16.73 21.85 20.52
CA LEU A 247 17.10 20.45 20.26
C LEU A 247 18.14 19.98 21.26
N VAL A 248 17.94 18.81 21.80
CA VAL A 248 18.86 18.15 22.73
C VAL A 248 19.70 17.09 22.03
N ASP A 249 20.91 16.88 22.53
CA ASP A 249 21.82 15.89 21.98
C ASP A 249 21.52 14.48 22.56
N PRO A 250 21.83 13.42 21.80
CA PRO A 250 21.71 12.04 22.27
C PRO A 250 22.51 11.78 23.55
N VAL A 251 21.93 11.04 24.50
CA VAL A 251 22.53 10.80 25.81
C VAL A 251 22.98 9.34 25.97
N GLY A 252 24.19 9.15 26.48
CA GLY A 252 24.72 7.86 26.85
C GLY A 252 25.16 6.97 25.67
N SER A 253 25.58 5.74 25.99
CA SER A 253 25.96 4.69 25.03
C SER A 253 25.08 3.45 25.23
N ALA A 254 24.81 2.71 24.16
CA ALA A 254 23.98 1.51 24.19
C ALA A 254 24.65 0.35 23.45
N GLN A 255 24.29 -0.87 23.82
CA GLN A 255 24.69 -2.07 23.10
C GLN A 255 23.82 -2.23 21.85
N LEU A 256 24.46 -2.39 20.70
CA LEU A 256 23.72 -2.67 19.46
C LEU A 256 23.13 -4.08 19.49
N VAL A 257 21.84 -4.20 19.17
CA VAL A 257 21.11 -5.47 19.07
C VAL A 257 20.39 -5.58 17.74
N SER A 258 20.02 -6.80 17.33
CA SER A 258 19.36 -7.09 16.06
C SER A 258 17.85 -7.31 16.20
N GLU A 259 17.36 -7.54 17.41
CA GLU A 259 15.96 -7.91 17.66
C GLU A 259 15.40 -7.13 18.85
N THR A 260 14.09 -6.94 18.85
CA THR A 260 13.34 -6.36 19.96
C THR A 260 12.75 -7.45 20.84
N GLU A 261 12.55 -7.16 22.13
CA GLU A 261 11.89 -8.08 23.06
C GLU A 261 10.36 -7.87 23.06
N GLU A 262 9.93 -6.65 22.81
CA GLU A 262 8.52 -6.31 22.77
C GLU A 262 7.96 -6.57 21.36
N THR A 263 6.89 -7.36 21.29
CA THR A 263 6.19 -7.66 20.06
C THR A 263 4.75 -7.16 20.13
N LEU A 264 4.23 -6.71 18.99
CA LEU A 264 2.81 -6.35 18.86
C LEU A 264 1.93 -7.58 18.94
N THR A 265 1.04 -7.59 19.91
CA THR A 265 0.10 -8.71 20.10
C THR A 265 -1.12 -8.60 19.19
N HIS A 266 -1.61 -7.39 18.89
CA HIS A 266 -2.74 -7.20 17.95
C HIS A 266 -2.94 -5.73 17.59
N ILE A 267 -3.24 -5.41 16.33
CA ILE A 267 -3.53 -4.01 15.99
C ILE A 267 -4.97 -3.79 15.53
N ASN A 268 -5.64 -4.66 14.87
CA ASN A 268 -7.07 -4.55 14.53
C ASN A 268 -7.55 -5.77 13.75
N SER A 269 -8.84 -6.08 13.88
CA SER A 269 -9.51 -7.17 13.15
C SER A 269 -10.02 -6.76 11.75
N SER A 270 -9.90 -5.49 11.37
CA SER A 270 -10.42 -4.98 10.11
C SER A 270 -9.29 -4.80 9.10
N TYR A 271 -9.52 -5.20 7.85
CA TYR A 271 -8.60 -4.95 6.74
C TYR A 271 -8.47 -3.45 6.48
N THR A 272 -7.24 -2.98 6.39
CA THR A 272 -6.89 -1.57 6.24
C THR A 272 -5.99 -1.34 5.03
N LEU A 273 -5.74 -0.06 4.71
CA LEU A 273 -4.72 0.31 3.71
C LEU A 273 -3.34 -0.28 4.05
N ASN A 274 -3.03 -0.42 5.34
CA ASN A 274 -1.75 -0.97 5.77
C ASN A 274 -1.63 -2.46 5.43
N ASP A 275 -2.71 -3.24 5.55
CA ASP A 275 -2.72 -4.64 5.13
C ASP A 275 -2.55 -4.77 3.61
N TYR A 276 -3.19 -3.87 2.85
CA TYR A 276 -3.01 -3.77 1.40
C TYR A 276 -1.55 -3.51 1.03
N LEU A 277 -0.88 -2.61 1.74
CA LEU A 277 0.52 -2.27 1.51
C LEU A 277 1.48 -3.38 1.99
N LEU A 278 1.17 -4.04 3.12
CA LEU A 278 1.97 -5.14 3.66
C LEU A 278 2.09 -6.30 2.67
N ALA A 279 0.97 -6.70 2.05
CA ALA A 279 0.94 -7.73 1.00
C ALA A 279 1.79 -7.36 -0.23
N ARG A 280 2.14 -6.09 -0.40
CA ARG A 280 2.95 -5.55 -1.50
C ARG A 280 4.39 -5.25 -1.11
N GLY A 281 4.83 -5.72 0.05
CA GLY A 281 6.20 -5.62 0.50
C GLY A 281 6.54 -4.33 1.25
N PHE A 282 5.56 -3.57 1.74
CA PHE A 282 5.82 -2.37 2.53
C PHE A 282 5.86 -2.70 4.03
N ALA A 283 6.78 -2.07 4.75
CA ALA A 283 6.73 -1.99 6.21
C ALA A 283 5.72 -0.92 6.64
N ASN A 284 4.90 -1.23 7.62
CA ASN A 284 3.93 -0.31 8.19
C ASN A 284 4.39 0.10 9.60
N LEU A 285 4.59 1.39 9.80
CA LEU A 285 4.95 1.98 11.07
C LEU A 285 3.78 2.76 11.64
N TYR A 286 3.49 2.51 12.91
CA TYR A 286 2.50 3.24 13.69
C TYR A 286 3.21 4.01 14.78
N VAL A 287 3.30 5.32 14.62
CA VAL A 287 4.07 6.20 15.48
C VAL A 287 3.16 6.88 16.47
N SER A 288 3.39 6.65 17.76
CA SER A 288 2.71 7.36 18.84
C SER A 288 3.28 8.77 18.99
N GLY A 289 2.48 9.69 19.52
CA GLY A 289 2.94 11.05 19.80
C GLY A 289 3.73 11.16 21.10
N LEU A 290 4.43 12.27 21.30
CA LEU A 290 5.00 12.65 22.58
C LEU A 290 3.93 12.61 23.67
N GLY A 291 4.25 12.03 24.83
CA GLY A 291 3.35 11.92 25.97
C GLY A 291 2.15 11.01 25.76
N THR A 292 2.12 10.21 24.68
CA THR A 292 1.02 9.28 24.39
C THR A 292 1.53 7.83 24.31
N LYS A 293 0.70 6.91 24.72
CA LYS A 293 0.88 5.44 24.64
C LYS A 293 2.31 4.97 24.74
N ASP A 294 2.87 5.06 25.92
CA ASP A 294 4.22 4.66 26.29
C ASP A 294 5.38 5.47 25.64
N SER A 295 5.06 6.50 24.85
CA SER A 295 6.06 7.51 24.50
C SER A 295 6.34 8.42 25.70
N GLN A 296 7.59 8.90 25.81
CA GLN A 296 7.99 9.86 26.85
C GLN A 296 7.55 11.29 26.48
N GLY A 297 7.73 12.21 27.42
CA GLY A 297 7.47 13.63 27.25
C GLY A 297 6.01 14.04 27.40
N LEU A 298 5.71 15.25 26.96
CA LEU A 298 4.41 15.89 27.08
C LEU A 298 3.60 15.84 25.79
N MET A 299 2.30 15.55 25.90
CA MET A 299 1.39 15.63 24.78
C MET A 299 1.15 17.08 24.37
N THR A 300 1.59 17.45 23.18
CA THR A 300 1.59 18.84 22.69
C THR A 300 0.58 19.12 21.58
N ASN A 301 -0.28 18.17 21.26
CA ASN A 301 -1.38 18.31 20.28
C ASN A 301 -0.98 18.83 18.89
N GLY A 302 0.23 18.46 18.41
CA GLY A 302 0.64 18.75 17.05
C GLY A 302 1.42 20.05 16.86
N ASP A 303 2.06 20.53 17.91
CA ASP A 303 3.03 21.61 17.82
C ASP A 303 4.33 21.21 17.11
N TYR A 304 5.29 22.11 16.98
CA TYR A 304 6.58 21.85 16.31
C TYR A 304 7.41 20.76 16.98
N ARG A 305 7.27 20.55 18.31
CA ARG A 305 7.95 19.49 19.05
C ARG A 305 7.44 18.12 18.58
N GLN A 306 6.12 17.99 18.45
CA GLN A 306 5.48 16.79 17.95
C GLN A 306 5.89 16.46 16.50
N ILE A 307 5.98 17.49 15.65
CA ILE A 307 6.40 17.34 14.26
C ILE A 307 7.87 16.89 14.18
N GLU A 308 8.77 17.52 14.97
CA GLU A 308 10.17 17.11 15.04
C GLU A 308 10.34 15.68 15.56
N ALA A 309 9.58 15.28 16.58
CA ALA A 309 9.59 13.93 17.08
C ALA A 309 9.19 12.89 16.00
N TYR A 310 8.19 13.20 15.19
CA TYR A 310 7.82 12.35 14.04
C TYR A 310 8.90 12.32 12.96
N LYS A 311 9.53 13.46 12.69
CA LYS A 311 10.66 13.55 11.75
C LYS A 311 11.83 12.69 12.22
N ASN A 312 12.11 12.63 13.53
CA ASN A 312 13.19 11.82 14.07
C ASN A 312 12.96 10.31 13.88
N VAL A 313 11.71 9.84 13.74
CA VAL A 313 11.42 8.47 13.31
C VAL A 313 11.88 8.24 11.86
N ILE A 314 11.61 9.19 10.96
CA ILE A 314 12.13 9.13 9.59
C ILE A 314 13.67 9.17 9.58
N ASP A 315 14.26 9.96 10.45
CA ASP A 315 15.72 10.05 10.59
C ASP A 315 16.32 8.73 11.11
N TRP A 316 15.64 8.04 12.03
CA TRP A 316 16.04 6.69 12.47
C TRP A 316 15.99 5.66 11.33
N LEU A 317 14.92 5.66 10.51
CA LEU A 317 14.84 4.79 9.34
C LEU A 317 16.01 5.02 8.37
N ASN A 318 16.58 6.21 8.34
CA ASN A 318 17.72 6.59 7.51
C ASN A 318 19.07 6.56 8.26
N GLY A 319 19.13 6.01 9.46
CA GLY A 319 20.34 5.87 10.27
C GLY A 319 20.88 7.15 10.88
N ARG A 320 20.08 8.22 10.97
CA ARG A 320 20.45 9.55 11.50
C ARG A 320 20.05 9.77 12.96
N CYS A 321 19.14 8.94 13.48
CA CYS A 321 18.73 8.94 14.88
C CYS A 321 18.87 7.55 15.47
N ARG A 322 18.84 7.45 16.79
CA ARG A 322 18.90 6.21 17.55
C ARG A 322 17.50 5.70 17.88
N ALA A 323 17.37 4.40 18.07
CA ALA A 323 16.21 3.81 18.71
C ALA A 323 16.62 2.68 19.65
N PHE A 324 15.77 2.40 20.61
CA PHE A 324 16.04 1.42 21.65
C PHE A 324 14.93 0.38 21.70
N THR A 325 15.24 -0.78 22.30
CA THR A 325 14.24 -1.85 22.51
C THR A 325 13.29 -1.54 23.66
N ASP A 326 13.66 -0.63 24.55
CA ASP A 326 12.90 -0.23 25.75
C ASP A 326 13.33 1.16 26.25
N HIS A 327 12.69 1.64 27.31
CA HIS A 327 12.95 2.94 27.93
C HIS A 327 14.29 3.02 28.68
N SER A 328 14.98 1.91 28.93
CA SER A 328 16.26 1.91 29.65
C SER A 328 17.41 2.51 28.84
N ARG A 329 17.27 2.61 27.51
CA ARG A 329 18.27 3.10 26.55
C ARG A 329 19.57 2.28 26.54
N GLN A 330 19.54 1.04 27.05
CA GLN A 330 20.73 0.19 27.12
C GLN A 330 20.96 -0.59 25.83
N ARG A 331 19.92 -0.86 25.06
CA ARG A 331 19.94 -1.71 23.86
C ARG A 331 19.45 -0.94 22.65
N GLU A 332 20.38 -0.57 21.78
CA GLU A 332 20.10 0.18 20.54
C GLU A 332 19.77 -0.77 19.40
N ILE A 333 18.77 -0.40 18.60
CA ILE A 333 18.36 -1.12 17.40
C ILE A 333 18.38 -0.21 16.17
N LYS A 334 18.84 -0.72 15.04
CA LYS A 334 18.92 -0.02 13.77
C LYS A 334 17.91 -0.57 12.78
N ALA A 335 17.31 0.31 11.99
CA ALA A 335 16.44 -0.08 10.86
C ALA A 335 17.27 -0.56 9.65
N THR A 336 17.93 -1.71 9.79
CA THR A 336 18.80 -2.23 8.71
C THR A 336 18.04 -2.65 7.45
N TRP A 337 16.74 -2.81 7.58
CA TRP A 337 15.80 -3.21 6.54
C TRP A 337 15.17 -2.05 5.75
N SER A 338 15.32 -0.82 6.18
CA SER A 338 14.79 0.40 5.50
C SER A 338 15.81 1.11 4.64
#